data_e2c0c6e037dfef965a5e2d0ada76bbb4
#
_entry.id   e2c0c6e037dfef965a5e2d0ada76bbb4
#
_cell.length_a   1.000
_cell.length_b   1.000
_cell.length_c   1.000
_cell.angle_alpha   90.00
_cell.angle_beta   90.00
_cell.angle_gamma   90.00
#
_symmetry.space_group_name_H-M   'P 1'
#
loop_
_entity.id
_entity.type
_entity.pdbx_description
1 polymer ?
#
loop_
_entity_poly.entity_id
_entity_poly.type
_entity_poly.pdbx_seq_one_letter_code
_entity_poly.pdbx_strand_id
1 'polypeptide(L)'
;MGLKFHRSLLQKFICAVVAAPLLCVQAENAAHQKSPEASPSAGTFDAHTAERFAKLALQCVHKEYPNKVSHVLNSDADVAPPRKLTPAFCGCYDWHSSVHGHWLLVRLLRTFRDASFTKPARDALKESLIAENLKAEAAYLRGEGRASFERPYGLAWLLQLCAELREWGDPQAREMLANLKPLEQAAVERLTAWLPKLSHPVRIGEHDQTAFALGLILDYARGKNDEALTKLAADSARKFFLSDKNCPLAYEPSGEDFLSPCLGEADVMRRVLTQADFAKWLTQFLPQIPRTATADWLPVAISPDPSDPKLAHLDGLNLSRAWMLEGILSSLPADDPRRPALASAAEAHRRAGLAAVTGEHYEGGHWLGSFAVYLTTQRGIEK
;
A
#
# COMPACT_ATOMS: atom_id res chain seq x y z
N MET A 1 15.30 -67.67 7.65
CA MET A 1 15.64 -67.38 9.01
C MET A 1 14.85 -66.12 9.38
N GLY A 2 13.74 -66.07 9.97
CA GLY A 2 12.94 -66.88 10.89
C GLY A 2 13.19 -66.47 12.34
N LEU A 3 12.36 -65.62 12.92
CA LEU A 3 12.00 -65.60 14.36
C LEU A 3 11.12 -64.36 14.57
N LYS A 4 9.87 -64.50 14.79
CA LYS A 4 8.97 -64.97 15.87
C LYS A 4 8.56 -63.82 16.82
N PHE A 5 7.25 -63.63 16.80
CA PHE A 5 6.30 -62.98 17.71
C PHE A 5 6.61 -63.11 19.21
N HIS A 6 6.28 -62.08 19.98
CA HIS A 6 5.67 -62.29 21.31
C HIS A 6 4.58 -61.26 21.60
N ARG A 7 3.36 -61.76 21.84
CA ARG A 7 2.22 -61.10 22.47
C ARG A 7 2.31 -61.29 24.00
N SER A 8 1.87 -60.35 24.76
CA SER A 8 1.32 -60.49 26.14
C SER A 8 1.09 -59.08 26.68
N LEU A 9 0.13 -58.69 27.45
CA LEU A 9 -1.09 -59.18 28.06
C LEU A 9 -1.87 -57.97 28.57
N LEU A 10 -3.17 -58.09 28.50
CA LEU A 10 -4.20 -57.18 29.04
C LEU A 10 -4.16 -57.23 30.59
N GLN A 11 -4.19 -56.07 31.25
CA GLN A 11 -4.64 -56.02 32.67
C GLN A 11 -5.64 -54.88 32.88
N LYS A 12 -6.85 -55.31 33.15
CA LYS A 12 -7.98 -54.48 33.58
C LYS A 12 -7.79 -54.11 35.05
N PHE A 13 -7.88 -52.85 35.42
CA PHE A 13 -8.17 -52.45 36.79
C PHE A 13 -9.51 -51.71 36.84
N ILE A 14 -10.43 -52.32 37.54
CA ILE A 14 -11.70 -51.76 37.99
C ILE A 14 -11.37 -51.03 39.31
N CYS A 15 -11.72 -49.77 39.44
CA CYS A 15 -11.77 -49.10 40.74
C CYS A 15 -13.07 -48.34 40.89
N ALA A 16 -13.65 -48.55 42.06
CA ALA A 16 -14.99 -48.23 42.47
C ALA A 16 -15.25 -46.74 42.66
N VAL A 17 -16.48 -46.35 42.37
CA VAL A 17 -17.07 -45.05 42.64
C VAL A 17 -17.38 -44.94 44.15
N VAL A 18 -16.84 -43.89 44.80
CA VAL A 18 -17.30 -43.43 46.10
C VAL A 18 -17.87 -42.05 45.90
N ALA A 19 -19.17 -41.91 46.05
CA ALA A 19 -19.90 -40.65 46.04
C ALA A 19 -19.82 -39.98 47.42
N ALA A 20 -19.40 -38.75 47.52
CA ALA A 20 -19.60 -37.86 48.66
C ALA A 20 -20.25 -36.55 48.17
N PRO A 21 -21.24 -36.02 48.89
CA PRO A 21 -21.94 -34.80 48.48
C PRO A 21 -21.13 -33.56 48.86
N LEU A 22 -20.85 -32.69 47.89
CA LEU A 22 -20.32 -31.34 48.14
C LEU A 22 -21.49 -30.34 48.19
N LEU A 23 -21.58 -29.67 49.32
CA LEU A 23 -22.42 -28.50 49.52
C LEU A 23 -22.05 -27.36 48.51
N CYS A 24 -23.07 -26.85 47.84
CA CYS A 24 -23.01 -25.59 47.12
C CYS A 24 -22.80 -24.42 48.08
N VAL A 25 -21.67 -23.72 47.96
CA VAL A 25 -21.54 -22.32 48.39
C VAL A 25 -21.50 -21.49 47.12
N GLN A 26 -22.60 -20.79 46.85
CA GLN A 26 -22.66 -19.79 45.81
C GLN A 26 -21.92 -18.53 46.30
N ALA A 27 -20.77 -18.25 45.70
CA ALA A 27 -20.14 -16.94 45.77
C ALA A 27 -20.52 -16.18 44.49
N GLU A 28 -21.37 -15.19 44.60
CA GLU A 28 -21.67 -14.23 43.54
C GLU A 28 -20.41 -13.40 43.24
N ASN A 29 -19.72 -13.74 42.17
CA ASN A 29 -18.74 -12.84 41.54
C ASN A 29 -19.45 -12.13 40.41
N ALA A 30 -19.92 -10.92 40.67
CA ALA A 30 -20.34 -9.96 39.67
C ALA A 30 -19.09 -9.49 38.87
N ALA A 31 -18.68 -10.29 37.90
CA ALA A 31 -17.75 -9.83 36.90
C ALA A 31 -18.49 -8.84 35.98
N HIS A 32 -18.06 -7.57 36.02
CA HIS A 32 -18.42 -6.57 35.05
C HIS A 32 -17.95 -7.07 33.68
N GLN A 33 -18.84 -7.70 32.92
CA GLN A 33 -18.66 -7.90 31.50
C GLN A 33 -18.72 -6.51 30.83
N LYS A 34 -17.55 -5.95 30.46
CA LYS A 34 -17.50 -4.91 29.46
C LYS A 34 -18.13 -5.49 28.20
N SER A 35 -19.27 -4.89 27.82
CA SER A 35 -19.87 -5.16 26.51
C SER A 35 -18.80 -4.95 25.43
N PRO A 36 -18.68 -5.82 24.41
CA PRO A 36 -17.78 -5.57 23.31
C PRO A 36 -18.19 -4.24 22.68
N GLU A 37 -17.26 -3.28 22.61
CA GLU A 37 -17.45 -2.06 21.83
C GLU A 37 -17.87 -2.49 20.44
N ALA A 38 -19.02 -1.99 20.00
CA ALA A 38 -19.53 -2.23 18.66
C ALA A 38 -18.43 -1.88 17.66
N SER A 39 -18.04 -2.86 16.83
CA SER A 39 -17.16 -2.63 15.69
C SER A 39 -17.68 -1.41 14.92
N PRO A 40 -16.82 -0.41 14.60
CA PRO A 40 -17.28 0.75 13.86
C PRO A 40 -17.95 0.27 12.58
N SER A 41 -19.21 0.64 12.39
CA SER A 41 -19.91 0.56 11.11
C SER A 41 -18.97 1.12 10.05
N ALA A 42 -19.08 0.68 8.79
CA ALA A 42 -18.36 1.23 7.65
C ALA A 42 -18.56 2.76 7.59
N GLY A 43 -17.83 3.46 8.46
CA GLY A 43 -18.00 4.88 8.76
C GLY A 43 -17.26 5.70 7.71
N THR A 44 -17.83 6.82 7.37
CA THR A 44 -17.16 7.91 6.66
C THR A 44 -15.80 8.15 7.30
N PHE A 45 -14.74 8.24 6.45
CA PHE A 45 -13.40 8.59 6.91
C PHE A 45 -13.43 9.96 7.62
N ASP A 46 -13.31 9.96 8.93
CA ASP A 46 -13.47 11.12 9.79
C ASP A 46 -12.13 11.64 10.33
N ALA A 47 -12.18 12.79 11.02
CA ALA A 47 -10.99 13.42 11.59
C ALA A 47 -10.30 12.55 12.65
N HIS A 48 -11.03 11.73 13.41
CA HIS A 48 -10.47 10.83 14.41
C HIS A 48 -9.65 9.71 13.77
N THR A 49 -10.17 9.09 12.72
CA THR A 49 -9.45 8.07 11.93
C THR A 49 -8.25 8.69 11.23
N ALA A 50 -8.40 9.91 10.67
CA ALA A 50 -7.31 10.65 10.06
C ALA A 50 -6.18 10.95 11.07
N GLU A 51 -6.50 11.30 12.31
CA GLU A 51 -5.53 11.53 13.38
C GLU A 51 -4.71 10.28 13.69
N ARG A 52 -5.35 9.11 13.75
CA ARG A 52 -4.63 7.83 13.92
C ARG A 52 -3.61 7.61 12.83
N PHE A 53 -3.99 7.81 11.57
CA PHE A 53 -3.08 7.63 10.42
C PHE A 53 -1.98 8.70 10.38
N ALA A 54 -2.31 9.96 10.68
CA ALA A 54 -1.32 11.03 10.81
C ALA A 54 -0.27 10.71 11.88
N LYS A 55 -0.70 10.16 13.02
CA LYS A 55 0.19 9.75 14.12
C LYS A 55 1.21 8.69 13.66
N LEU A 56 0.80 7.70 12.87
CA LEU A 56 1.71 6.68 12.34
C LEU A 56 2.83 7.32 11.50
N ALA A 57 2.48 8.21 10.59
CA ALA A 57 3.47 8.92 9.78
C ALA A 57 4.38 9.84 10.63
N LEU A 58 3.81 10.62 11.56
CA LEU A 58 4.57 11.50 12.44
C LEU A 58 5.55 10.75 13.35
N GLN A 59 5.24 9.50 13.71
CA GLN A 59 6.12 8.66 14.52
C GLN A 59 7.30 8.11 13.72
N CYS A 60 7.27 8.13 12.38
CA CYS A 60 8.31 7.51 11.57
C CYS A 60 9.07 8.45 10.64
N VAL A 61 8.48 9.55 10.12
CA VAL A 61 9.13 10.39 9.09
C VAL A 61 10.51 10.94 9.50
N HIS A 62 10.75 11.13 10.79
CA HIS A 62 12.04 11.54 11.35
C HIS A 62 12.74 10.45 12.19
N LYS A 63 12.18 9.24 12.21
CA LYS A 63 12.81 8.10 12.91
C LYS A 63 13.82 7.44 11.98
N GLU A 64 15.09 7.80 12.15
CA GLU A 64 16.18 7.35 11.27
C GLU A 64 16.40 5.82 11.33
N TYR A 65 16.22 5.19 12.49
CA TYR A 65 16.49 3.76 12.69
C TYR A 65 15.29 3.02 13.30
N PRO A 66 15.06 1.72 12.92
CA PRO A 66 15.83 0.94 11.93
C PRO A 66 15.68 1.49 10.52
N ASN A 67 16.70 1.27 9.63
CA ASN A 67 16.66 1.79 8.26
C ASN A 67 17.30 0.81 7.27
N LYS A 68 16.69 0.69 6.10
CA LYS A 68 17.16 -0.12 4.97
C LYS A 68 17.62 0.80 3.84
N VAL A 69 18.92 1.05 3.76
CA VAL A 69 19.52 1.75 2.62
C VAL A 69 19.77 0.76 1.49
N SER A 70 19.19 1.02 0.32
CA SER A 70 19.31 0.16 -0.87
C SER A 70 20.02 0.89 -2.00
N HIS A 71 21.37 0.85 -2.01
CA HIS A 71 22.16 1.38 -3.10
C HIS A 71 23.42 0.53 -3.36
N VAL A 72 24.01 0.71 -4.53
CA VAL A 72 25.27 0.10 -4.88
C VAL A 72 26.41 0.92 -4.25
N LEU A 73 27.33 0.26 -3.54
CA LEU A 73 28.54 0.86 -3.03
C LEU A 73 29.65 0.71 -4.08
N ASN A 74 30.22 1.79 -4.55
CA ASN A 74 31.38 1.80 -5.44
C ASN A 74 32.70 1.93 -4.65
N SER A 75 32.63 2.48 -3.43
CA SER A 75 33.76 2.65 -2.51
C SER A 75 33.27 2.92 -1.09
N ASP A 76 34.18 2.96 -0.11
CA ASP A 76 33.91 3.33 1.27
C ASP A 76 33.27 4.72 1.39
N ALA A 77 33.49 5.62 0.43
CA ALA A 77 32.89 6.94 0.40
C ALA A 77 31.36 6.92 0.21
N ASP A 78 30.79 5.80 -0.25
CA ASP A 78 29.34 5.62 -0.36
C ASP A 78 28.67 5.22 0.96
N VAL A 79 29.45 4.90 1.99
CA VAL A 79 28.93 4.48 3.30
C VAL A 79 28.68 5.71 4.16
N ALA A 80 27.40 5.98 4.44
CA ALA A 80 27.01 7.07 5.34
C ALA A 80 25.66 6.75 5.99
N PRO A 81 25.33 7.39 7.16
CA PRO A 81 24.02 7.23 7.76
C PRO A 81 22.91 7.83 6.88
N PRO A 82 21.67 7.30 6.98
CA PRO A 82 20.54 7.74 6.15
C PRO A 82 20.36 9.25 6.06
N ARG A 83 20.40 9.98 7.18
CA ARG A 83 20.29 11.46 7.21
C ARG A 83 21.36 12.22 6.40
N LYS A 84 22.49 11.58 6.09
CA LYS A 84 23.53 12.19 5.23
C LYS A 84 23.33 11.83 3.76
N LEU A 85 22.78 10.65 3.48
CA LEU A 85 22.54 10.17 2.11
C LEU A 85 21.26 10.80 1.54
N THR A 86 20.19 10.76 2.32
CA THR A 86 18.84 11.18 1.92
C THR A 86 18.21 12.03 3.03
N PRO A 87 18.67 13.28 3.22
CA PRO A 87 18.32 14.08 4.40
C PRO A 87 16.83 14.47 4.48
N ALA A 88 16.11 14.55 3.36
CA ALA A 88 14.69 14.84 3.36
C ALA A 88 13.84 13.60 3.73
N PHE A 89 14.25 12.42 3.27
CA PHE A 89 13.49 11.18 3.42
C PHE A 89 14.31 10.08 4.11
N CYS A 90 14.91 10.41 5.26
CA CYS A 90 15.79 9.51 6.01
C CYS A 90 15.06 8.63 7.04
N GLY A 91 13.76 8.83 7.25
CA GLY A 91 12.96 8.12 8.24
C GLY A 91 12.16 6.93 7.68
N CYS A 92 11.23 6.42 8.49
CA CYS A 92 10.25 5.38 8.13
C CYS A 92 10.85 4.09 7.54
N TYR A 93 11.98 3.62 8.04
CA TYR A 93 12.64 2.38 7.62
C TYR A 93 13.36 2.44 6.27
N ASP A 94 12.75 2.99 5.22
CA ASP A 94 13.35 3.17 3.90
C ASP A 94 12.86 4.44 3.20
N TRP A 95 13.48 4.75 2.09
CA TRP A 95 13.24 6.00 1.37
C TRP A 95 11.81 6.16 0.89
N HIS A 96 11.25 5.13 0.24
CA HIS A 96 9.89 5.20 -0.30
C HIS A 96 8.84 5.28 0.80
N SER A 97 9.02 4.58 1.92
CA SER A 97 8.09 4.67 3.06
C SER A 97 8.10 6.07 3.66
N SER A 98 9.28 6.71 3.75
CA SER A 98 9.37 8.11 4.14
C SER A 98 8.63 9.03 3.15
N VAL A 99 8.82 8.85 1.85
CA VAL A 99 8.16 9.65 0.81
C VAL A 99 6.63 9.55 0.91
N HIS A 100 6.08 8.34 0.97
CA HIS A 100 4.62 8.21 1.05
C HIS A 100 4.06 8.51 2.45
N GLY A 101 4.88 8.46 3.51
CA GLY A 101 4.53 9.03 4.82
C GLY A 101 4.36 10.56 4.75
N HIS A 102 5.27 11.27 4.05
CA HIS A 102 5.12 12.70 3.78
C HIS A 102 3.90 13.00 2.90
N TRP A 103 3.65 12.18 1.86
CA TRP A 103 2.44 12.27 1.05
C TRP A 103 1.17 12.14 1.90
N LEU A 104 1.13 11.16 2.80
CA LEU A 104 0.01 10.97 3.73
C LEU A 104 -0.27 12.24 4.53
N LEU A 105 0.76 12.85 5.11
CA LEU A 105 0.61 14.08 5.90
C LEU A 105 0.06 15.23 5.04
N VAL A 106 0.56 15.41 3.82
CA VAL A 106 0.03 16.43 2.88
C VAL A 106 -1.42 16.16 2.52
N ARG A 107 -1.77 14.92 2.19
CA ARG A 107 -3.15 14.53 1.85
C ARG A 107 -4.12 14.80 2.99
N LEU A 108 -3.74 14.46 4.22
CA LEU A 108 -4.57 14.69 5.39
C LEU A 108 -4.72 16.18 5.72
N LEU A 109 -3.66 16.98 5.57
CA LEU A 109 -3.72 18.44 5.75
C LEU A 109 -4.66 19.13 4.76
N ARG A 110 -4.75 18.63 3.52
CA ARG A 110 -5.71 19.12 2.53
C ARG A 110 -7.17 18.80 2.92
N THR A 111 -7.36 17.60 3.46
CA THR A 111 -8.70 17.05 3.74
C THR A 111 -9.25 17.56 5.08
N PHE A 112 -8.40 17.65 6.11
CA PHE A 112 -8.76 17.97 7.49
C PHE A 112 -7.97 19.18 8.02
N ARG A 113 -8.37 20.39 7.62
CA ARG A 113 -7.61 21.64 7.85
C ARG A 113 -7.48 22.04 9.33
N ASP A 114 -8.48 21.68 10.14
CA ASP A 114 -8.59 22.08 11.54
C ASP A 114 -8.38 20.93 12.54
N ALA A 115 -7.79 19.82 12.08
CA ALA A 115 -7.54 18.65 12.93
C ALA A 115 -6.35 18.89 13.88
N SER A 116 -6.32 18.15 15.00
CA SER A 116 -5.28 18.22 16.04
C SER A 116 -3.86 17.98 15.50
N PHE A 117 -3.71 17.14 14.49
CA PHE A 117 -2.43 16.84 13.84
C PHE A 117 -1.93 17.93 12.88
N THR A 118 -2.73 18.97 12.59
CA THR A 118 -2.37 19.98 11.56
C THR A 118 -1.03 20.65 11.84
N LYS A 119 -0.84 21.15 13.08
CA LYS A 119 0.43 21.81 13.42
C LYS A 119 1.61 20.84 13.42
N PRO A 120 1.59 19.68 14.09
CA PRO A 120 2.69 18.72 14.02
C PRO A 120 3.05 18.28 12.60
N ALA A 121 2.04 18.04 11.74
CA ALA A 121 2.26 17.62 10.37
C ALA A 121 2.93 18.73 9.53
N ARG A 122 2.50 19.99 9.68
CA ARG A 122 3.13 21.14 9.01
C ARG A 122 4.57 21.34 9.44
N ASP A 123 4.85 21.19 10.73
CA ASP A 123 6.20 21.35 11.28
C ASP A 123 7.13 20.23 10.74
N ALA A 124 6.67 18.98 10.74
CA ALA A 124 7.43 17.84 10.21
C ALA A 124 7.74 17.99 8.71
N LEU A 125 6.74 18.39 7.90
CA LEU A 125 6.95 18.65 6.48
C LEU A 125 7.93 19.81 6.25
N LYS A 126 7.87 20.86 7.07
CA LYS A 126 8.78 21.99 6.97
C LYS A 126 10.22 21.63 7.31
N GLU A 127 10.44 20.73 8.24
CA GLU A 127 11.77 20.22 8.61
C GLU A 127 12.40 19.42 7.47
N SER A 128 11.64 18.52 6.87
CA SER A 128 12.13 17.62 5.80
C SER A 128 12.32 18.35 4.47
N LEU A 129 11.29 19.10 4.02
CA LEU A 129 11.19 19.60 2.64
C LEU A 129 11.84 20.98 2.42
N ILE A 130 12.97 21.22 3.05
CA ILE A 130 13.79 22.42 2.81
C ILE A 130 14.65 22.28 1.55
N ALA A 131 14.97 23.40 0.95
CA ALA A 131 15.73 23.44 -0.32
C ALA A 131 17.10 22.74 -0.22
N GLU A 132 17.79 22.85 0.91
CA GLU A 132 19.10 22.23 1.14
C GLU A 132 19.00 20.70 1.10
N ASN A 133 18.09 20.11 1.88
CA ASN A 133 17.87 18.67 1.93
C ASN A 133 17.51 18.11 0.53
N LEU A 134 16.57 18.74 -0.14
CA LEU A 134 16.05 18.27 -1.43
C LEU A 134 17.06 18.43 -2.57
N LYS A 135 17.94 19.44 -2.51
CA LYS A 135 19.06 19.58 -3.43
C LYS A 135 20.11 18.48 -3.22
N ALA A 136 20.45 18.18 -1.97
CA ALA A 136 21.37 17.10 -1.62
C ALA A 136 20.82 15.74 -2.09
N GLU A 137 19.54 15.51 -1.88
CA GLU A 137 18.85 14.27 -2.28
C GLU A 137 18.74 14.12 -3.81
N ALA A 138 18.51 15.22 -4.53
CA ALA A 138 18.56 15.21 -5.99
C ALA A 138 19.97 14.90 -6.52
N ALA A 139 21.01 15.39 -5.86
CA ALA A 139 22.39 15.05 -6.18
C ALA A 139 22.68 13.56 -5.90
N TYR A 140 22.23 13.06 -4.74
CA TYR A 140 22.33 11.63 -4.40
C TYR A 140 21.63 10.75 -5.44
N LEU A 141 20.41 11.08 -5.81
CA LEU A 141 19.66 10.34 -6.83
C LEU A 141 20.39 10.31 -8.18
N ARG A 142 21.07 11.37 -8.59
CA ARG A 142 21.86 11.44 -9.83
C ARG A 142 23.25 10.82 -9.72
N GLY A 143 23.69 10.42 -8.54
CA GLY A 143 25.01 9.86 -8.29
C GLY A 143 25.25 8.55 -9.06
N GLU A 144 26.52 8.22 -9.21
CA GLU A 144 26.96 6.95 -9.81
C GLU A 144 26.45 5.76 -8.98
N GLY A 145 26.11 4.65 -9.63
CA GLY A 145 25.55 3.46 -8.97
C GLY A 145 24.10 3.60 -8.49
N ARG A 146 23.43 4.75 -8.71
CA ARG A 146 22.05 5.02 -8.24
C ARG A 146 20.97 4.79 -9.30
N ALA A 147 21.29 4.22 -10.46
CA ALA A 147 20.34 4.09 -11.58
C ALA A 147 19.08 3.27 -11.26
N SER A 148 19.17 2.29 -10.37
CA SER A 148 18.06 1.44 -9.91
C SER A 148 17.45 1.89 -8.58
N PHE A 149 18.07 2.85 -7.89
CA PHE A 149 17.58 3.31 -6.58
C PHE A 149 16.13 3.79 -6.68
N GLU A 150 15.26 3.16 -5.89
CA GLU A 150 13.82 3.47 -5.76
C GLU A 150 12.98 3.40 -7.04
N ARG A 151 13.50 2.81 -8.08
CA ARG A 151 12.83 2.69 -9.37
C ARG A 151 12.10 1.36 -9.50
N PRO A 152 10.79 1.33 -9.81
CA PRO A 152 9.95 2.52 -10.10
C PRO A 152 9.15 3.05 -8.93
N TYR A 153 8.90 2.26 -7.88
CA TYR A 153 7.90 2.48 -6.85
C TYR A 153 8.11 3.78 -6.06
N GLY A 154 9.28 3.93 -5.45
CA GLY A 154 9.57 5.12 -4.64
C GLY A 154 9.55 6.39 -5.47
N LEU A 155 10.06 6.36 -6.71
CA LEU A 155 10.01 7.52 -7.61
C LEU A 155 8.57 7.86 -8.01
N ALA A 156 7.70 6.87 -8.22
CA ALA A 156 6.29 7.10 -8.51
C ALA A 156 5.55 7.72 -7.31
N TRP A 157 5.85 7.29 -6.08
CA TRP A 157 5.32 7.93 -4.86
C TRP A 157 5.85 9.36 -4.66
N LEU A 158 7.10 9.65 -5.00
CA LEU A 158 7.60 11.02 -5.00
C LEU A 158 6.82 11.92 -5.96
N LEU A 159 6.51 11.42 -7.16
CA LEU A 159 5.67 12.16 -8.11
C LEU A 159 4.25 12.36 -7.57
N GLN A 160 3.71 11.39 -6.83
CA GLN A 160 2.43 11.52 -6.17
C GLN A 160 2.44 12.56 -5.03
N LEU A 161 3.53 12.67 -4.27
CA LEU A 161 3.74 13.75 -3.30
C LEU A 161 3.76 15.12 -4.01
N CYS A 162 4.47 15.23 -5.12
CA CYS A 162 4.52 16.48 -5.91
C CYS A 162 3.13 16.84 -6.46
N ALA A 163 2.33 15.86 -6.92
CA ALA A 163 0.96 16.08 -7.38
C ALA A 163 0.08 16.61 -6.25
N GLU A 164 0.16 15.99 -5.06
CA GLU A 164 -0.62 16.39 -3.89
C GLU A 164 -0.33 17.83 -3.44
N LEU A 165 0.97 18.21 -3.39
CA LEU A 165 1.39 19.58 -3.08
C LEU A 165 0.92 20.59 -4.15
N ARG A 166 0.93 20.20 -5.43
CA ARG A 166 0.49 21.06 -6.55
C ARG A 166 -1.01 21.37 -6.47
N GLU A 167 -1.79 20.38 -6.08
CA GLU A 167 -3.23 20.49 -5.90
C GLU A 167 -3.63 21.23 -4.61
N TRP A 168 -2.71 21.39 -3.66
CA TRP A 168 -2.97 22.08 -2.41
C TRP A 168 -2.72 23.58 -2.52
N GLY A 169 -3.78 24.38 -2.49
CA GLY A 169 -3.73 25.83 -2.64
C GLY A 169 -3.12 26.62 -1.46
N ASP A 170 -2.23 26.02 -0.68
CA ASP A 170 -1.60 26.57 0.52
C ASP A 170 -0.23 27.22 0.22
N PRO A 171 0.15 28.36 0.84
CA PRO A 171 1.47 28.97 0.67
C PRO A 171 2.63 28.03 0.99
N GLN A 172 2.54 27.24 2.07
CA GLN A 172 3.57 26.28 2.47
C GLN A 172 3.75 25.18 1.42
N ALA A 173 2.64 24.70 0.84
CA ALA A 173 2.69 23.70 -0.24
C ALA A 173 3.43 24.24 -1.48
N ARG A 174 3.20 25.50 -1.84
CA ARG A 174 3.90 26.14 -2.97
C ARG A 174 5.41 26.23 -2.72
N GLU A 175 5.84 26.61 -1.51
CA GLU A 175 7.24 26.65 -1.10
C GLU A 175 7.88 25.25 -1.17
N MET A 176 7.23 24.24 -0.56
CA MET A 176 7.72 22.87 -0.56
C MET A 176 7.82 22.30 -1.98
N LEU A 177 6.84 22.56 -2.84
CA LEU A 177 6.86 22.14 -4.23
C LEU A 177 8.00 22.81 -5.01
N ALA A 178 8.29 24.09 -4.76
CA ALA A 178 9.41 24.78 -5.36
C ALA A 178 10.75 24.15 -4.91
N ASN A 179 10.87 23.78 -3.64
CA ASN A 179 12.04 23.11 -3.10
C ASN A 179 12.21 21.69 -3.67
N LEU A 180 11.12 20.96 -3.91
CA LEU A 180 11.12 19.60 -4.49
C LEU A 180 11.53 19.58 -5.98
N LYS A 181 11.44 20.70 -6.69
CA LYS A 181 11.67 20.75 -8.14
C LYS A 181 12.92 20.03 -8.65
N PRO A 182 14.12 20.15 -8.04
CA PRO A 182 15.32 19.44 -8.50
C PRO A 182 15.18 17.90 -8.39
N LEU A 183 14.54 17.41 -7.33
CA LEU A 183 14.32 15.99 -7.08
C LEU A 183 13.19 15.45 -7.96
N GLU A 184 12.10 16.20 -8.12
CA GLU A 184 11.02 15.91 -9.08
C GLU A 184 11.56 15.71 -10.50
N GLN A 185 12.43 16.64 -10.95
CA GLN A 185 13.07 16.55 -12.27
C GLN A 185 13.94 15.29 -12.39
N ALA A 186 14.76 14.98 -11.39
CA ALA A 186 15.59 13.78 -11.39
C ALA A 186 14.77 12.50 -11.48
N ALA A 187 13.63 12.43 -10.79
CA ALA A 187 12.73 11.28 -10.86
C ALA A 187 12.09 11.15 -12.24
N VAL A 188 11.57 12.24 -12.80
CA VAL A 188 10.99 12.25 -14.15
C VAL A 188 12.02 11.83 -15.20
N GLU A 189 13.23 12.42 -15.19
CA GLU A 189 14.32 12.07 -16.09
C GLU A 189 14.64 10.57 -16.03
N ARG A 190 14.73 10.00 -14.82
CA ARG A 190 15.02 8.59 -14.62
C ARG A 190 13.93 7.67 -15.17
N LEU A 191 12.68 7.96 -14.85
CA LEU A 191 11.54 7.16 -15.32
C LEU A 191 11.38 7.25 -16.84
N THR A 192 11.54 8.45 -17.41
CA THR A 192 11.47 8.69 -18.86
C THR A 192 12.58 7.96 -19.61
N ALA A 193 13.79 7.92 -19.07
CA ALA A 193 14.91 7.20 -19.67
C ALA A 193 14.83 5.67 -19.51
N TRP A 194 14.09 5.18 -18.51
CA TRP A 194 13.98 3.76 -18.21
C TRP A 194 12.81 3.07 -18.89
N LEU A 195 11.60 3.64 -18.85
CA LEU A 195 10.39 3.01 -19.38
C LEU A 195 10.53 2.49 -20.82
N PRO A 196 11.13 3.25 -21.78
CA PRO A 196 11.30 2.76 -23.15
C PRO A 196 12.22 1.54 -23.28
N LYS A 197 13.14 1.33 -22.33
CA LYS A 197 14.08 0.23 -22.32
C LYS A 197 13.46 -1.10 -21.87
N LEU A 198 12.29 -1.06 -21.25
CA LEU A 198 11.60 -2.27 -20.85
C LEU A 198 11.06 -3.02 -22.07
N SER A 199 11.56 -4.25 -22.28
CA SER A 199 10.99 -5.18 -23.25
C SER A 199 9.72 -5.85 -22.71
N HIS A 200 9.68 -6.11 -21.40
CA HIS A 200 8.57 -6.74 -20.68
C HIS A 200 8.28 -5.96 -19.39
N PRO A 201 7.02 -5.89 -18.94
CA PRO A 201 6.70 -5.32 -17.63
C PRO A 201 7.11 -6.28 -16.52
N VAL A 202 7.38 -5.74 -15.34
CA VAL A 202 7.54 -6.52 -14.11
C VAL A 202 6.18 -6.74 -13.48
N ARG A 203 5.77 -8.02 -13.33
CA ARG A 203 4.46 -8.47 -12.86
C ARG A 203 4.56 -9.19 -11.51
N ILE A 204 5.09 -8.50 -10.51
CA ILE A 204 5.18 -9.02 -9.15
C ILE A 204 4.32 -8.18 -8.20
N GLY A 205 3.99 -8.72 -7.05
CA GLY A 205 3.19 -8.03 -6.04
C GLY A 205 3.97 -7.09 -5.13
N GLU A 206 5.19 -6.67 -5.55
CA GLU A 206 6.11 -5.85 -4.76
C GLU A 206 6.54 -4.56 -5.50
N HIS A 207 7.56 -3.88 -4.96
CA HIS A 207 8.04 -2.54 -5.35
C HIS A 207 8.40 -2.39 -6.82
N ASP A 208 8.83 -3.46 -7.49
CA ASP A 208 9.20 -3.40 -8.91
C ASP A 208 7.99 -3.44 -9.86
N GLN A 209 6.76 -3.55 -9.36
CA GLN A 209 5.55 -3.67 -10.18
C GLN A 209 5.39 -2.49 -11.13
N THR A 210 5.41 -2.77 -12.43
CA THR A 210 5.31 -1.75 -13.48
C THR A 210 3.92 -1.13 -13.56
N ALA A 211 2.85 -1.91 -13.39
CA ALA A 211 1.47 -1.45 -13.55
C ALA A 211 1.09 -0.39 -12.51
N PHE A 212 1.38 -0.65 -11.24
CA PHE A 212 1.11 0.31 -10.15
C PHE A 212 1.89 1.62 -10.35
N ALA A 213 3.19 1.51 -10.65
CA ALA A 213 4.01 2.70 -10.89
C ALA A 213 3.48 3.54 -12.06
N LEU A 214 3.07 2.92 -13.18
CA LEU A 214 2.45 3.61 -14.31
C LEU A 214 1.16 4.32 -13.92
N GLY A 215 0.35 3.74 -13.03
CA GLY A 215 -0.86 4.38 -12.50
C GLY A 215 -0.54 5.71 -11.80
N LEU A 216 0.41 5.71 -10.86
CA LEU A 216 0.83 6.93 -10.15
C LEU A 216 1.50 7.97 -11.09
N ILE A 217 2.31 7.51 -12.06
CA ILE A 217 2.93 8.38 -13.06
C ILE A 217 1.87 9.06 -13.92
N LEU A 218 0.83 8.34 -14.35
CA LEU A 218 -0.28 8.90 -15.13
C LEU A 218 -1.06 9.95 -14.34
N ASP A 219 -1.38 9.66 -13.08
CA ASP A 219 -2.12 10.60 -12.22
C ASP A 219 -1.30 11.90 -12.02
N TYR A 220 0.01 11.78 -11.75
CA TYR A 220 0.91 12.93 -11.67
C TYR A 220 1.02 13.71 -12.98
N ALA A 221 1.26 13.03 -14.11
CA ALA A 221 1.49 13.68 -15.40
C ALA A 221 0.26 14.46 -15.86
N ARG A 222 -0.93 13.91 -15.66
CA ARG A 222 -2.22 14.57 -15.96
C ARG A 222 -2.44 15.79 -15.07
N GLY A 223 -2.22 15.66 -13.75
CA GLY A 223 -2.36 16.76 -12.82
C GLY A 223 -1.38 17.92 -13.07
N LYS A 224 -0.24 17.62 -13.69
CA LYS A 224 0.77 18.61 -14.12
C LYS A 224 0.53 19.16 -15.53
N ASN A 225 -0.39 18.58 -16.31
CA ASN A 225 -0.57 18.81 -17.75
C ASN A 225 0.72 18.52 -18.57
N ASP A 226 1.46 17.48 -18.17
CA ASP A 226 2.66 17.00 -18.87
C ASP A 226 2.25 16.00 -19.95
N GLU A 227 1.95 16.50 -21.16
CA GLU A 227 1.48 15.68 -22.27
C GLU A 227 2.49 14.61 -22.70
N ALA A 228 3.78 14.94 -22.68
CA ALA A 228 4.84 14.03 -23.09
C ALA A 228 4.94 12.83 -22.14
N LEU A 229 4.94 13.07 -20.83
CA LEU A 229 4.97 12.01 -19.82
C LEU A 229 3.67 11.21 -19.79
N THR A 230 2.51 11.89 -19.94
CA THR A 230 1.20 11.22 -20.04
C THR A 230 1.17 10.27 -21.23
N LYS A 231 1.65 10.71 -22.41
CA LYS A 231 1.71 9.87 -23.59
C LYS A 231 2.66 8.69 -23.40
N LEU A 232 3.86 8.92 -22.87
CA LEU A 232 4.83 7.87 -22.61
C LEU A 232 4.27 6.79 -21.67
N ALA A 233 3.65 7.19 -20.57
CA ALA A 233 3.09 6.24 -19.60
C ALA A 233 1.87 5.48 -20.18
N ALA A 234 0.99 6.16 -20.90
CA ALA A 234 -0.17 5.55 -21.53
C ALA A 234 0.21 4.57 -22.64
N ASP A 235 1.19 4.93 -23.47
CA ASP A 235 1.68 4.06 -24.55
C ASP A 235 2.42 2.85 -23.97
N SER A 236 3.17 3.03 -22.87
CA SER A 236 3.82 1.93 -22.16
C SER A 236 2.78 0.97 -21.57
N ALA A 237 1.71 1.47 -20.94
CA ALA A 237 0.64 0.64 -20.42
C ALA A 237 -0.05 -0.17 -21.54
N ARG A 238 -0.37 0.46 -22.66
CA ARG A 238 -0.96 -0.23 -23.82
C ARG A 238 0.00 -1.27 -24.41
N LYS A 239 1.28 -0.91 -24.59
CA LYS A 239 2.32 -1.85 -25.09
C LYS A 239 2.42 -3.09 -24.23
N PHE A 240 2.34 -2.94 -22.91
CA PHE A 240 2.59 -4.04 -22.00
C PHE A 240 1.35 -4.89 -21.72
N PHE A 241 0.15 -4.29 -21.67
CA PHE A 241 -1.01 -4.93 -21.08
C PHE A 241 -2.21 -5.06 -22.00
N LEU A 242 -2.26 -4.36 -23.14
CA LEU A 242 -3.46 -4.36 -23.98
C LEU A 242 -3.81 -5.75 -24.55
N SER A 243 -2.79 -6.57 -24.83
CA SER A 243 -2.98 -7.92 -25.37
C SER A 243 -3.19 -9.00 -24.31
N ASP A 244 -3.09 -8.68 -23.02
CA ASP A 244 -3.12 -9.65 -21.95
C ASP A 244 -4.55 -10.20 -21.74
N LYS A 245 -4.59 -11.51 -21.47
CA LYS A 245 -5.84 -12.28 -21.31
C LYS A 245 -5.67 -13.33 -20.21
N ASN A 246 -6.79 -13.72 -19.57
CA ASN A 246 -6.81 -14.81 -18.60
C ASN A 246 -5.74 -14.65 -17.51
N CYS A 247 -5.64 -13.45 -16.89
CA CYS A 247 -4.66 -13.23 -15.84
C CYS A 247 -4.81 -14.29 -14.74
N PRO A 248 -3.70 -14.94 -14.32
CA PRO A 248 -3.75 -16.07 -13.41
C PRO A 248 -3.98 -15.64 -11.95
N LEU A 249 -5.08 -14.97 -11.65
CA LEU A 249 -5.43 -14.45 -10.32
C LEU A 249 -5.42 -15.52 -9.23
N ALA A 250 -5.60 -16.80 -9.60
CA ALA A 250 -5.50 -17.92 -8.67
C ALA A 250 -4.08 -18.19 -8.13
N TYR A 251 -3.04 -17.60 -8.73
CA TYR A 251 -1.67 -17.62 -8.21
C TYR A 251 -1.38 -16.47 -7.22
N GLU A 252 -2.34 -15.58 -7.02
CA GLU A 252 -2.21 -14.49 -6.05
C GLU A 252 -2.94 -14.80 -4.73
N PRO A 253 -2.37 -14.37 -3.60
CA PRO A 253 -1.08 -13.69 -3.49
C PRO A 253 0.11 -14.63 -3.55
N SER A 254 1.28 -14.12 -3.96
CA SER A 254 2.56 -14.66 -3.52
C SER A 254 2.77 -14.34 -2.02
N GLY A 255 3.69 -15.06 -1.36
CA GLY A 255 3.81 -15.02 0.12
C GLY A 255 4.08 -13.64 0.74
N GLU A 256 4.60 -12.69 -0.04
CA GLU A 256 5.03 -11.36 0.43
C GLU A 256 4.42 -10.21 -0.39
N ASP A 257 3.34 -10.46 -1.15
CA ASP A 257 2.70 -9.45 -1.97
C ASP A 257 2.01 -8.39 -1.11
N PHE A 258 2.19 -7.11 -1.47
CA PHE A 258 1.36 -5.99 -1.00
C PHE A 258 0.60 -5.27 -2.12
N LEU A 259 0.82 -5.71 -3.36
CA LEU A 259 0.10 -5.31 -4.56
C LEU A 259 -0.38 -6.56 -5.30
N SER A 260 -1.56 -6.49 -5.95
CA SER A 260 -2.01 -7.54 -6.84
C SER A 260 -1.49 -7.28 -8.25
N PRO A 261 -0.71 -8.16 -8.88
CA PRO A 261 -0.31 -8.01 -10.28
C PRO A 261 -1.50 -7.89 -11.23
N CYS A 262 -2.48 -8.80 -11.16
CA CYS A 262 -3.66 -8.77 -12.03
C CYS A 262 -4.53 -7.53 -11.82
N LEU A 263 -4.85 -7.17 -10.56
CA LEU A 263 -5.66 -5.99 -10.32
C LEU A 263 -4.90 -4.69 -10.60
N GLY A 264 -3.59 -4.66 -10.41
CA GLY A 264 -2.74 -3.53 -10.78
C GLY A 264 -2.74 -3.27 -12.29
N GLU A 265 -2.69 -4.33 -13.11
CA GLU A 265 -2.84 -4.20 -14.56
C GLU A 265 -4.23 -3.67 -14.95
N ALA A 266 -5.30 -4.19 -14.32
CA ALA A 266 -6.65 -3.69 -14.56
C ALA A 266 -6.81 -2.21 -14.12
N ASP A 267 -6.19 -1.83 -12.99
CA ASP A 267 -6.25 -0.47 -12.46
C ASP A 267 -5.50 0.55 -13.33
N VAL A 268 -4.36 0.17 -13.94
CA VAL A 268 -3.71 1.06 -14.92
C VAL A 268 -4.45 1.09 -16.26
N MET A 269 -5.00 -0.05 -16.73
CA MET A 269 -5.70 -0.10 -18.01
C MET A 269 -7.01 0.69 -18.00
N ARG A 270 -7.74 0.77 -16.88
CA ARG A 270 -8.90 1.65 -16.76
C ARG A 270 -8.56 3.15 -16.94
N ARG A 271 -7.32 3.54 -16.63
CA ARG A 271 -6.84 4.93 -16.81
C ARG A 271 -6.53 5.28 -18.27
N VAL A 272 -6.30 4.27 -19.12
CA VAL A 272 -5.82 4.50 -20.50
C VAL A 272 -6.81 4.07 -21.59
N LEU A 273 -7.81 3.28 -21.25
CA LEU A 273 -8.86 2.87 -22.18
C LEU A 273 -10.12 3.70 -21.97
N THR A 274 -10.98 3.76 -23.01
CA THR A 274 -12.34 4.26 -22.84
C THR A 274 -13.13 3.28 -21.96
N GLN A 275 -14.22 3.76 -21.34
CA GLN A 275 -15.08 2.90 -20.51
C GLN A 275 -15.54 1.64 -21.25
N ALA A 276 -15.98 1.77 -22.50
CA ALA A 276 -16.45 0.67 -23.32
C ALA A 276 -15.33 -0.32 -23.69
N ASP A 277 -14.15 0.20 -24.05
CA ASP A 277 -12.98 -0.64 -24.37
C ASP A 277 -12.43 -1.34 -23.14
N PHE A 278 -12.41 -0.64 -22.00
CA PHE A 278 -12.02 -1.24 -20.73
C PHE A 278 -12.93 -2.40 -20.32
N ALA A 279 -14.25 -2.22 -20.41
CA ALA A 279 -15.20 -3.29 -20.08
C ALA A 279 -15.02 -4.54 -20.95
N LYS A 280 -14.74 -4.35 -22.26
CA LYS A 280 -14.43 -5.46 -23.19
C LYS A 280 -13.10 -6.12 -22.88
N TRP A 281 -12.05 -5.33 -22.66
CA TRP A 281 -10.72 -5.83 -22.31
C TRP A 281 -10.77 -6.60 -20.99
N LEU A 282 -11.41 -6.07 -19.96
CA LEU A 282 -11.53 -6.72 -18.65
C LEU A 282 -12.25 -8.08 -18.74
N THR A 283 -13.22 -8.24 -19.66
CA THR A 283 -13.91 -9.52 -19.88
C THR A 283 -12.94 -10.61 -20.37
N GLN A 284 -11.93 -10.26 -21.14
CA GLN A 284 -10.91 -11.20 -21.62
C GLN A 284 -9.78 -11.37 -20.61
N PHE A 285 -9.46 -10.33 -19.89
CA PHE A 285 -8.34 -10.29 -18.94
C PHE A 285 -8.66 -11.01 -17.63
N LEU A 286 -9.83 -10.75 -17.04
CA LEU A 286 -10.32 -11.40 -15.80
C LEU A 286 -11.71 -12.04 -16.01
N PRO A 287 -11.81 -13.09 -16.85
CA PRO A 287 -13.10 -13.73 -17.16
C PRO A 287 -13.76 -14.41 -15.95
N GLN A 288 -12.98 -14.67 -14.89
CA GLN A 288 -13.45 -15.34 -13.66
C GLN A 288 -14.23 -14.41 -12.72
N ILE A 289 -14.31 -13.09 -12.96
CA ILE A 289 -15.10 -12.19 -12.11
C ILE A 289 -16.58 -12.61 -12.18
N PRO A 290 -17.22 -12.96 -11.04
CA PRO A 290 -18.62 -13.38 -11.03
C PRO A 290 -19.59 -12.26 -11.42
N ARG A 291 -20.82 -12.64 -11.76
CA ARG A 291 -21.91 -11.71 -12.03
C ARG A 291 -22.93 -11.60 -10.88
N THR A 292 -22.67 -12.29 -9.79
CA THR A 292 -23.48 -12.29 -8.58
C THR A 292 -22.71 -11.66 -7.43
N ALA A 293 -23.42 -11.06 -6.48
CA ALA A 293 -22.81 -10.44 -5.30
C ALA A 293 -22.15 -11.51 -4.41
N THR A 294 -20.85 -11.69 -4.52
CA THR A 294 -20.03 -12.56 -3.68
C THR A 294 -18.61 -11.98 -3.59
N ALA A 295 -17.92 -12.20 -2.46
CA ALA A 295 -16.52 -11.88 -2.28
C ALA A 295 -15.60 -13.12 -2.41
N ASP A 296 -16.17 -14.32 -2.41
CA ASP A 296 -15.41 -15.59 -2.30
C ASP A 296 -14.50 -15.87 -3.51
N TRP A 297 -14.73 -15.19 -4.63
CA TRP A 297 -13.89 -15.29 -5.82
C TRP A 297 -12.51 -14.64 -5.66
N LEU A 298 -12.37 -13.76 -4.67
CA LEU A 298 -11.11 -13.11 -4.30
C LEU A 298 -11.01 -13.05 -2.77
N PRO A 299 -10.53 -14.11 -2.12
CA PRO A 299 -10.40 -14.16 -0.67
C PRO A 299 -9.46 -13.09 -0.13
N VAL A 300 -9.78 -12.54 1.05
CA VAL A 300 -8.89 -11.63 1.77
C VAL A 300 -7.59 -12.35 2.15
N ALA A 301 -6.48 -11.64 2.07
CA ALA A 301 -5.19 -12.13 2.53
C ALA A 301 -5.13 -12.06 4.07
N ILE A 302 -4.46 -13.02 4.68
CA ILE A 302 -4.27 -13.08 6.13
C ILE A 302 -2.77 -13.09 6.39
N SER A 303 -2.27 -12.09 7.11
CA SER A 303 -0.90 -12.09 7.62
C SER A 303 -0.81 -13.07 8.79
N PRO A 304 0.01 -14.14 8.70
CA PRO A 304 0.15 -15.09 9.79
C PRO A 304 0.98 -14.53 10.94
N ASP A 305 1.83 -13.53 10.68
CA ASP A 305 2.67 -12.83 11.66
C ASP A 305 2.84 -11.35 11.27
N PRO A 306 2.05 -10.44 11.84
CA PRO A 306 2.17 -9.01 11.55
C PRO A 306 3.48 -8.36 12.05
N SER A 307 4.26 -9.05 12.87
CA SER A 307 5.58 -8.58 13.33
C SER A 307 6.71 -8.92 12.37
N ASP A 308 6.49 -9.83 11.42
CA ASP A 308 7.42 -10.08 10.34
C ASP A 308 7.25 -9.01 9.23
N PRO A 309 8.32 -8.27 8.87
CA PRO A 309 8.22 -7.15 7.93
C PRO A 309 7.77 -7.56 6.52
N LYS A 310 7.95 -8.83 6.14
CA LYS A 310 7.53 -9.32 4.84
C LYS A 310 6.11 -9.90 4.87
N LEU A 311 5.75 -10.62 5.93
CA LEU A 311 4.40 -11.17 6.07
C LEU A 311 3.36 -10.08 6.34
N ALA A 312 3.72 -8.96 6.99
CA ALA A 312 2.88 -7.76 7.14
C ALA A 312 2.48 -7.14 5.79
N HIS A 313 3.17 -7.46 4.69
CA HIS A 313 2.79 -7.04 3.35
C HIS A 313 1.38 -7.50 2.95
N LEU A 314 0.93 -8.66 3.41
CA LEU A 314 -0.40 -9.19 3.11
C LEU A 314 -1.54 -8.31 3.66
N ASP A 315 -1.31 -7.56 4.74
CA ASP A 315 -2.26 -6.57 5.23
C ASP A 315 -2.38 -5.38 4.26
N GLY A 316 -1.27 -4.93 3.72
CA GLY A 316 -1.23 -3.91 2.67
C GLY A 316 -1.85 -4.38 1.36
N LEU A 317 -1.75 -5.66 1.05
CA LEU A 317 -2.42 -6.25 -0.12
C LEU A 317 -3.94 -6.07 -0.05
N ASN A 318 -4.55 -6.22 1.13
CA ASN A 318 -5.97 -5.99 1.28
C ASN A 318 -6.33 -4.51 0.99
N LEU A 319 -5.54 -3.56 1.49
CA LEU A 319 -5.75 -2.14 1.18
C LEU A 319 -5.61 -1.85 -0.32
N SER A 320 -4.56 -2.40 -0.95
CA SER A 320 -4.30 -2.16 -2.38
C SER A 320 -5.34 -2.83 -3.28
N ARG A 321 -5.76 -4.05 -2.97
CA ARG A 321 -6.85 -4.72 -3.69
C ARG A 321 -8.15 -3.93 -3.59
N ALA A 322 -8.46 -3.38 -2.40
CA ALA A 322 -9.67 -2.58 -2.21
C ALA A 322 -9.69 -1.36 -3.15
N TRP A 323 -8.65 -0.52 -3.18
CA TRP A 323 -8.66 0.66 -4.07
C TRP A 323 -8.61 0.29 -5.56
N MET A 324 -7.91 -0.80 -5.93
CA MET A 324 -7.88 -1.27 -7.31
C MET A 324 -9.26 -1.74 -7.76
N LEU A 325 -9.99 -2.50 -6.92
CA LEU A 325 -11.36 -2.95 -7.18
C LEU A 325 -12.33 -1.77 -7.27
N GLU A 326 -12.23 -0.79 -6.37
CA GLU A 326 -13.03 0.45 -6.42
C GLU A 326 -12.74 1.25 -7.70
N GLY A 327 -11.47 1.34 -8.10
CA GLY A 327 -11.07 1.96 -9.35
C GLY A 327 -11.63 1.26 -10.58
N ILE A 328 -11.54 -0.06 -10.64
CA ILE A 328 -12.14 -0.89 -11.69
C ILE A 328 -13.66 -0.64 -11.74
N LEU A 329 -14.31 -0.69 -10.58
CA LEU A 329 -15.76 -0.50 -10.44
C LEU A 329 -16.20 0.89 -10.93
N SER A 330 -15.44 1.95 -10.63
CA SER A 330 -15.73 3.33 -11.04
C SER A 330 -15.68 3.52 -12.57
N SER A 331 -14.93 2.65 -13.25
CA SER A 331 -14.67 2.75 -14.70
C SER A 331 -15.52 1.80 -15.55
N LEU A 332 -16.37 0.99 -14.93
CA LEU A 332 -17.31 0.12 -15.63
C LEU A 332 -18.65 0.83 -15.89
N PRO A 333 -19.38 0.48 -16.98
CA PRO A 333 -20.77 0.90 -17.19
C PRO A 333 -21.65 0.61 -15.97
N ALA A 334 -22.66 1.45 -15.75
CA ALA A 334 -23.54 1.31 -14.59
C ALA A 334 -24.30 -0.03 -14.53
N ASP A 335 -24.57 -0.60 -15.70
CA ASP A 335 -25.28 -1.86 -15.92
C ASP A 335 -24.34 -3.08 -16.09
N ASP A 336 -23.02 -2.91 -15.90
CA ASP A 336 -22.08 -4.03 -16.02
C ASP A 336 -22.39 -5.11 -14.97
N PRO A 337 -22.64 -6.37 -15.39
CA PRO A 337 -23.08 -7.43 -14.48
C PRO A 337 -22.04 -7.85 -13.44
N ARG A 338 -20.78 -7.47 -13.57
CA ARG A 338 -19.70 -7.78 -12.62
C ARG A 338 -19.65 -6.83 -11.41
N ARG A 339 -20.33 -5.67 -11.50
CA ARG A 339 -20.32 -4.64 -10.44
C ARG A 339 -20.64 -5.17 -9.05
N PRO A 340 -21.67 -6.04 -8.85
CA PRO A 340 -21.98 -6.55 -7.51
C PRO A 340 -20.86 -7.40 -6.91
N ALA A 341 -20.19 -8.24 -7.68
CA ALA A 341 -19.04 -9.05 -7.22
C ALA A 341 -17.83 -8.19 -6.89
N LEU A 342 -17.50 -7.19 -7.73
CA LEU A 342 -16.41 -6.25 -7.50
C LEU A 342 -16.66 -5.42 -6.24
N ALA A 343 -17.88 -4.92 -6.03
CA ALA A 343 -18.24 -4.16 -4.83
C ALA A 343 -18.13 -5.02 -3.55
N SER A 344 -18.62 -6.26 -3.59
CA SER A 344 -18.53 -7.19 -2.45
C SER A 344 -17.08 -7.51 -2.09
N ALA A 345 -16.22 -7.77 -3.08
CA ALA A 345 -14.81 -8.02 -2.85
C ALA A 345 -14.09 -6.76 -2.35
N ALA A 346 -14.35 -5.60 -2.95
CA ALA A 346 -13.77 -4.32 -2.51
C ALA A 346 -14.06 -4.03 -1.03
N GLU A 347 -15.31 -4.22 -0.60
CA GLU A 347 -15.72 -4.02 0.79
C GLU A 347 -15.07 -5.02 1.75
N ALA A 348 -14.96 -6.30 1.34
CA ALA A 348 -14.29 -7.32 2.16
C ALA A 348 -12.80 -6.97 2.38
N HIS A 349 -12.09 -6.62 1.31
CA HIS A 349 -10.69 -6.23 1.37
C HIS A 349 -10.49 -4.89 2.10
N ARG A 350 -11.34 -3.89 1.89
CA ARG A 350 -11.33 -2.62 2.62
C ARG A 350 -11.42 -2.84 4.12
N ARG A 351 -12.38 -3.63 4.57
CA ARG A 351 -12.59 -3.92 5.98
C ARG A 351 -11.41 -4.66 6.59
N ALA A 352 -10.90 -5.71 5.94
CA ALA A 352 -9.76 -6.47 6.42
C ALA A 352 -8.49 -5.59 6.49
N GLY A 353 -8.19 -4.85 5.42
CA GLY A 353 -7.01 -3.99 5.37
C GLY A 353 -7.05 -2.86 6.40
N LEU A 354 -8.18 -2.16 6.55
CA LEU A 354 -8.31 -1.08 7.55
C LEU A 354 -8.23 -1.59 8.98
N ALA A 355 -8.72 -2.80 9.27
CA ALA A 355 -8.61 -3.42 10.58
C ALA A 355 -7.15 -3.72 10.97
N ALA A 356 -6.28 -3.98 10.00
CA ALA A 356 -4.86 -4.26 10.23
C ALA A 356 -4.02 -3.00 10.50
N VAL A 357 -4.53 -1.79 10.25
CA VAL A 357 -3.80 -0.52 10.49
C VAL A 357 -3.90 -0.15 11.97
N THR A 358 -3.27 -0.92 12.84
CA THR A 358 -3.28 -0.71 14.31
C THR A 358 -2.13 0.16 14.80
N GLY A 359 -0.94 0.01 14.18
CA GLY A 359 0.30 0.61 14.64
C GLY A 359 0.95 -0.12 15.82
N GLU A 360 0.50 -1.34 16.14
CA GLU A 360 1.09 -2.16 17.20
C GLU A 360 2.50 -2.63 16.84
N HIS A 361 2.72 -2.95 15.57
CA HIS A 361 4.01 -3.37 15.03
C HIS A 361 4.56 -2.30 14.08
N TYR A 362 5.83 -1.95 14.25
CA TYR A 362 6.50 -0.95 13.40
C TYR A 362 6.63 -1.43 11.95
N GLU A 363 6.78 -2.73 11.74
CA GLU A 363 6.93 -3.42 10.46
C GLU A 363 5.80 -3.11 9.49
N GLY A 364 4.56 -3.01 9.97
CA GLY A 364 3.40 -2.54 9.21
C GLY A 364 3.10 -1.06 9.46
N GLY A 365 3.26 -0.59 10.69
CA GLY A 365 2.85 0.75 11.13
C GLY A 365 3.51 1.90 10.37
N HIS A 366 4.74 1.73 9.88
CA HIS A 366 5.46 2.79 9.19
C HIS A 366 4.95 3.07 7.75
N TRP A 367 4.14 2.19 7.15
CA TRP A 367 3.69 2.35 5.76
C TRP A 367 2.20 2.07 5.52
N LEU A 368 1.55 1.17 6.27
CA LEU A 368 0.13 0.82 6.08
C LEU A 368 -0.79 2.03 6.18
N GLY A 369 -0.44 3.03 7.03
CA GLY A 369 -1.16 4.28 7.14
C GLY A 369 -1.30 5.02 5.81
N SER A 370 -0.26 5.03 4.97
CA SER A 370 -0.28 5.67 3.66
C SER A 370 -1.24 4.95 2.70
N PHE A 371 -1.26 3.63 2.71
CA PHE A 371 -2.19 2.82 1.92
C PHE A 371 -3.64 3.02 2.38
N ALA A 372 -3.86 3.08 3.70
CA ALA A 372 -5.18 3.37 4.25
C ALA A 372 -5.69 4.77 3.82
N VAL A 373 -4.82 5.79 3.86
CA VAL A 373 -5.18 7.15 3.39
C VAL A 373 -5.43 7.18 1.89
N TYR A 374 -4.62 6.47 1.07
CA TYR A 374 -4.85 6.38 -0.37
C TYR A 374 -6.23 5.78 -0.68
N LEU A 375 -6.59 4.69 -0.01
CA LEU A 375 -7.88 4.03 -0.12
C LEU A 375 -9.03 4.92 0.37
N THR A 376 -8.95 5.41 1.61
CA THR A 376 -10.07 6.10 2.27
C THR A 376 -10.37 7.48 1.69
N THR A 377 -9.37 8.15 1.13
CA THR A 377 -9.54 9.41 0.41
C THR A 377 -9.78 9.22 -1.08
N GLN A 378 -9.89 8.00 -1.57
CA GLN A 378 -10.15 7.63 -2.96
C GLN A 378 -9.18 8.29 -3.97
N ARG A 379 -7.91 8.47 -3.56
CA ARG A 379 -6.92 9.22 -4.35
C ARG A 379 -6.76 8.70 -5.78
N GLY A 380 -6.81 7.39 -5.99
CA GLY A 380 -6.67 6.78 -7.31
C GLY A 380 -7.93 6.88 -8.19
N ILE A 381 -9.05 7.44 -7.69
CA ILE A 381 -10.35 7.53 -8.37
C ILE A 381 -10.70 8.99 -8.68
N GLU A 382 -10.15 9.95 -7.95
CA GLU A 382 -10.37 11.38 -8.17
C GLU A 382 -10.02 11.78 -9.61
N LYS A 383 -10.90 12.57 -10.21
CA LYS A 383 -10.79 13.11 -11.58
C LYS A 383 -10.11 14.46 -11.58
#